data_d47142c7c9a8b08bb9ec3cbe6c0753e5
#
_entry.id   d47142c7c9a8b08bb9ec3cbe6c0753e5
#
_cell.length_a   1.000
_cell.length_b   1.000
_cell.length_c   1.000
_cell.angle_alpha   90.00
_cell.angle_beta   90.00
_cell.angle_gamma   90.00
#
_symmetry.space_group_name_H-M   'P 1'
#
loop_
_entity.id
_entity.type
_entity.pdbx_description
1 polymer ?
#
loop_
_entity_poly.entity_id
_entity_poly.type
_entity_poly.pdbx_seq_one_letter_code
_entity_poly.pdbx_strand_id
1 'polypeptide(L)'
;RVPLALVRASANEAEFAARDYRVRMTAEERFGGLVIRLEPNGKFMTELVFAAVPGEGIFGGGEQYRQLDMKGEKIVNFVSEHIVVPPIVRKTILKFLPYKEKPHSYIGTYSPMSTYTSSEKYALRFDVSAYGVADFTRGDASVFRFAECPRSAFYAAGDSFAAVAKTLAAETPSNVRLPEWCMDGMIVAVQGGFPRVTEKADEMLKNGVKLAGVWSQDWSGRKVTAVGKQVYWNWEADETLYPDFDENVRALHEKGVKFLAYINPYLVKDGRLYNYCAERGMLIRNREGGIYHIKSTTFDAGMIDLTYPAAVEFVKETLIKRNMLGRGVDGYMADFGEYLPVDCVLHAGDPAELHNEWPVIWAKINREAVESHPRGGEVFFFTRSGYNGAEKYSTVMWNGDQHTDFTRDYGMPCVMPATFNLGFSGYAAVHSDVGGFISFASLARSAELLVRWTEMNAFSPLMRSHETIRPDVNVQPYDERVVAHTAALSRVHAALKPYLMRCMEQAREGIPVMRPDFYESGDYAKHTEDYAYLLGSDVFVAPVITAGAAERTVTLPEGDWVRFFGGERVRGGQRATFPAPLGTPVAFYRADSPFAELFASVRL
;
A
#
# COMPACT_ATOMS: atom_id res chain seq x y z
N ARG A 1 28.55 18.98 11.54
CA ARG A 1 27.84 18.31 12.66
C ARG A 1 28.41 18.79 13.97
N VAL A 2 27.56 19.12 14.94
CA VAL A 2 27.95 19.53 16.27
C VAL A 2 27.32 18.52 17.24
N PRO A 3 28.12 17.63 17.88
CA PRO A 3 27.59 16.71 18.87
C PRO A 3 27.10 17.50 20.08
N LEU A 4 25.88 17.16 20.56
CA LEU A 4 25.36 17.72 21.80
C LEU A 4 25.88 16.88 22.98
N ALA A 5 26.35 17.56 24.02
CA ALA A 5 26.77 16.94 25.26
C ALA A 5 25.59 16.94 26.28
N LEU A 6 25.48 15.89 27.08
CA LEU A 6 24.54 15.84 28.19
C LEU A 6 24.95 16.90 29.24
N VAL A 7 24.04 17.82 29.55
CA VAL A 7 24.23 18.89 30.52
C VAL A 7 23.67 18.49 31.91
N ARG A 8 22.46 17.93 31.88
CA ARG A 8 21.82 17.41 33.10
C ARG A 8 20.89 16.25 32.75
N ALA A 9 20.67 15.37 33.70
CA ALA A 9 19.68 14.31 33.61
C ALA A 9 19.01 14.06 34.94
N SER A 10 17.75 13.61 34.88
CA SER A 10 16.97 13.05 35.98
C SER A 10 16.34 11.74 35.53
N ALA A 11 15.43 11.16 36.27
CA ALA A 11 14.84 9.87 35.97
C ALA A 11 14.13 9.83 34.57
N ASN A 12 13.48 10.93 34.19
CA ASN A 12 12.66 11.00 32.94
C ASN A 12 12.88 12.28 32.14
N GLU A 13 13.95 13.03 32.45
CA GLU A 13 14.31 14.25 31.71
C GLU A 13 15.83 14.32 31.51
N ALA A 14 16.26 14.77 30.33
CA ALA A 14 17.64 15.10 30.03
C ALA A 14 17.72 16.38 29.21
N GLU A 15 18.79 17.15 29.38
CA GLU A 15 19.10 18.32 28.56
C GLU A 15 20.44 18.12 27.89
N PHE A 16 20.45 18.34 26.58
CA PHE A 16 21.66 18.27 25.76
C PHE A 16 21.96 19.64 25.19
N ALA A 17 23.21 20.04 25.15
CA ALA A 17 23.62 21.31 24.58
C ALA A 17 25.00 21.26 23.91
N ALA A 18 25.19 22.13 22.92
CA ALA A 18 26.50 22.47 22.35
C ALA A 18 26.39 23.83 21.67
N ARG A 19 27.26 24.77 22.01
CA ARG A 19 27.19 26.16 21.53
C ARG A 19 25.82 26.77 21.86
N ASP A 20 25.10 27.24 20.83
CA ASP A 20 23.77 27.84 20.92
C ASP A 20 22.62 26.81 20.78
N TYR A 21 22.95 25.55 20.49
CA TYR A 21 21.94 24.48 20.29
C TYR A 21 21.61 23.82 21.62
N ARG A 22 20.33 23.66 21.90
CA ARG A 22 19.83 22.94 23.07
C ARG A 22 18.66 22.05 22.66
N VAL A 23 18.61 20.85 23.26
CA VAL A 23 17.47 19.95 23.13
C VAL A 23 17.13 19.45 24.53
N ARG A 24 15.91 19.70 24.98
CA ARG A 24 15.34 19.05 26.17
C ARG A 24 14.66 17.77 25.73
N MET A 25 14.95 16.69 26.38
CA MET A 25 14.34 15.38 26.18
C MET A 25 13.54 15.00 27.42
N THR A 26 12.29 14.57 27.24
CA THR A 26 11.47 13.97 28.29
C THR A 26 10.97 12.62 27.87
N ALA A 27 10.86 11.67 28.79
CA ALA A 27 10.39 10.33 28.56
C ALA A 27 9.18 10.01 29.46
N GLU A 28 8.12 9.44 28.84
CA GLU A 28 6.86 9.12 29.52
C GLU A 28 6.35 7.76 29.04
N GLU A 29 5.97 6.87 29.93
CA GLU A 29 5.29 5.62 29.57
C GLU A 29 3.87 5.91 29.11
N ARG A 30 3.55 5.56 27.88
CA ARG A 30 2.22 5.69 27.29
C ARG A 30 1.97 4.59 26.26
N PHE A 31 0.74 4.20 26.09
CA PHE A 31 0.31 3.22 25.07
C PHE A 31 0.99 1.85 25.20
N GLY A 32 1.57 1.50 26.36
CA GLY A 32 2.36 0.30 26.56
C GLY A 32 3.81 0.39 26.07
N GLY A 33 4.26 1.57 25.67
CA GLY A 33 5.62 1.89 25.24
C GLY A 33 6.15 3.16 25.89
N LEU A 34 7.23 3.71 25.36
CA LEU A 34 7.89 4.91 25.85
C LEU A 34 7.83 6.03 24.81
N VAL A 35 7.15 7.13 25.12
CA VAL A 35 7.16 8.37 24.31
C VAL A 35 8.33 9.22 24.77
N ILE A 36 9.27 9.48 23.87
CA ILE A 36 10.44 10.34 24.10
C ILE A 36 10.20 11.63 23.33
N ARG A 37 9.87 12.72 24.03
CA ARG A 37 9.67 14.05 23.42
C ARG A 37 11.00 14.76 23.29
N LEU A 38 11.16 15.49 22.18
CA LEU A 38 12.35 16.27 21.87
C LEU A 38 11.93 17.73 21.65
N GLU A 39 12.43 18.63 22.49
CA GLU A 39 12.12 20.06 22.47
C GLU A 39 13.40 20.84 22.15
N PRO A 40 13.67 21.12 20.86
CA PRO A 40 14.81 21.92 20.44
C PRO A 40 14.54 23.41 20.71
N ASN A 41 15.60 24.20 20.94
CA ASN A 41 15.49 25.65 21.09
C ASN A 41 15.40 26.42 19.76
N GLY A 42 15.24 25.71 18.64
CA GLY A 42 15.08 26.28 17.29
C GLY A 42 15.00 25.18 16.22
N LYS A 43 14.74 25.57 14.97
CA LYS A 43 14.73 24.64 13.83
C LYS A 43 16.17 24.35 13.38
N PHE A 44 16.55 23.09 13.39
CA PHE A 44 17.85 22.61 12.88
C PHE A 44 17.80 21.15 12.45
N MET A 45 18.67 20.80 11.51
CA MET A 45 18.86 19.41 11.12
C MET A 45 19.36 18.58 12.31
N THR A 46 18.74 17.44 12.53
CA THR A 46 19.04 16.56 13.67
C THR A 46 19.56 15.21 13.21
N GLU A 47 20.57 14.70 13.91
CA GLU A 47 21.04 13.33 13.79
C GLU A 47 20.88 12.63 15.13
N LEU A 48 20.15 11.51 15.14
CA LEU A 48 19.98 10.62 16.27
C LEU A 48 20.75 9.34 16.00
N VAL A 49 21.55 8.89 16.98
CA VAL A 49 22.39 7.69 16.86
C VAL A 49 22.00 6.72 17.96
N PHE A 50 21.58 5.53 17.58
CA PHE A 50 21.26 4.44 18.50
C PHE A 50 22.29 3.33 18.34
N ALA A 51 22.70 2.73 19.45
CA ALA A 51 23.54 1.53 19.39
C ALA A 51 22.79 0.39 18.69
N ALA A 52 23.48 -0.33 17.82
CA ALA A 52 22.94 -1.50 17.15
C ALA A 52 23.28 -2.77 17.95
N VAL A 53 22.39 -3.74 17.96
CA VAL A 53 22.65 -5.06 18.49
C VAL A 53 23.38 -5.88 17.43
N PRO A 54 24.49 -6.57 17.75
CA PRO A 54 25.19 -7.40 16.78
C PRO A 54 24.28 -8.52 16.25
N GLY A 55 24.19 -8.63 14.91
CA GLY A 55 23.38 -9.65 14.24
C GLY A 55 21.89 -9.36 14.18
N GLU A 56 21.41 -8.20 14.68
CA GLU A 56 20.01 -7.83 14.51
C GLU A 56 19.67 -7.57 13.05
N GLY A 57 18.47 -7.96 12.61
CA GLY A 57 17.81 -7.50 11.40
C GLY A 57 16.96 -6.27 11.67
N ILE A 58 16.84 -5.35 10.72
CA ILE A 58 15.99 -4.17 10.81
C ILE A 58 14.96 -4.22 9.69
N PHE A 59 13.69 -4.13 10.03
CA PHE A 59 12.54 -4.19 9.14
C PHE A 59 11.77 -2.88 9.16
N GLY A 60 10.87 -2.67 8.19
CA GLY A 60 10.04 -1.49 8.14
C GLY A 60 10.66 -0.37 7.30
N GLY A 61 10.51 0.88 7.74
CA GLY A 61 10.81 2.05 6.90
C GLY A 61 9.74 2.27 5.83
N GLY A 62 8.54 1.74 6.04
CA GLY A 62 7.43 1.77 5.09
C GLY A 62 7.60 0.76 3.97
N GLU A 63 7.11 1.08 2.80
CA GLU A 63 7.10 0.21 1.64
C GLU A 63 8.47 0.10 0.97
N GLN A 64 9.20 -0.97 1.24
CA GLN A 64 10.55 -1.24 0.72
C GLN A 64 10.53 -2.47 -0.17
N TYR A 65 10.80 -2.30 -1.49
CA TYR A 65 10.54 -3.31 -2.52
C TYR A 65 11.65 -4.33 -2.72
N ARG A 66 12.90 -4.04 -2.32
CA ARG A 66 14.06 -4.85 -2.71
C ARG A 66 14.34 -6.02 -1.79
N GLN A 67 14.15 -5.81 -0.50
CA GLN A 67 14.49 -6.79 0.53
C GLN A 67 13.74 -6.49 1.82
N LEU A 68 13.67 -7.47 2.71
CA LEU A 68 13.02 -7.32 4.01
C LEU A 68 13.96 -6.68 5.04
N ASP A 69 15.19 -7.17 5.14
CA ASP A 69 16.18 -6.66 6.10
C ASP A 69 16.89 -5.42 5.55
N MET A 70 16.79 -4.32 6.27
CA MET A 70 17.39 -3.03 5.91
C MET A 70 18.83 -2.87 6.42
N LYS A 71 19.41 -3.85 7.11
CA LYS A 71 20.84 -3.78 7.49
C LYS A 71 21.72 -3.68 6.24
N GLY A 72 22.69 -2.76 6.31
CA GLY A 72 23.57 -2.42 5.17
C GLY A 72 22.99 -1.37 4.22
N GLU A 73 21.74 -0.92 4.39
CA GLU A 73 21.04 -0.01 3.49
C GLU A 73 20.82 1.39 4.10
N LYS A 74 20.47 2.33 3.23
CA LYS A 74 19.97 3.66 3.58
C LYS A 74 18.57 3.82 3.06
N ILE A 75 17.64 4.16 3.94
CA ILE A 75 16.25 4.45 3.60
C ILE A 75 16.05 5.96 3.58
N VAL A 76 15.43 6.46 2.52
CA VAL A 76 15.05 7.87 2.41
C VAL A 76 13.59 8.01 2.79
N ASN A 77 13.30 8.80 3.81
CA ASN A 77 11.96 9.19 4.22
C ASN A 77 11.52 10.42 3.44
N PHE A 78 11.08 10.20 2.22
CA PHE A 78 10.52 11.20 1.33
C PHE A 78 9.54 10.51 0.39
N VAL A 79 8.26 10.81 0.53
CA VAL A 79 7.20 10.21 -0.28
C VAL A 79 7.43 10.53 -1.75
N SER A 80 7.52 9.51 -2.59
CA SER A 80 7.79 9.68 -4.02
C SER A 80 7.33 8.47 -4.80
N GLU A 81 7.08 8.64 -6.08
CA GLU A 81 6.75 7.52 -6.95
C GLU A 81 7.90 6.49 -6.97
N HIS A 82 7.52 5.22 -6.88
CA HIS A 82 8.43 4.11 -7.17
C HIS A 82 8.73 4.10 -8.67
N ILE A 83 9.85 4.72 -9.05
CA ILE A 83 10.21 4.85 -10.48
C ILE A 83 10.75 3.51 -10.98
N VAL A 84 9.86 2.80 -11.62
CA VAL A 84 10.04 1.47 -12.16
C VAL A 84 10.68 1.53 -13.55
N VAL A 85 11.88 2.12 -13.65
CA VAL A 85 12.60 2.23 -14.92
C VAL A 85 14.02 1.70 -14.75
N PRO A 86 14.51 0.77 -15.61
CA PRO A 86 15.89 0.31 -15.55
C PRO A 86 16.88 1.46 -15.45
N PRO A 87 17.99 1.32 -14.70
CA PRO A 87 18.92 2.43 -14.42
C PRO A 87 19.44 3.17 -15.66
N ILE A 88 19.58 2.48 -16.78
CA ILE A 88 20.07 3.04 -18.04
C ILE A 88 19.00 3.93 -18.71
N VAL A 89 17.74 3.50 -18.67
CA VAL A 89 16.58 4.23 -19.20
C VAL A 89 16.25 5.40 -18.27
N ARG A 90 16.40 5.22 -16.96
CA ARG A 90 16.21 6.25 -15.94
C ARG A 90 17.07 7.50 -16.17
N LYS A 91 18.37 7.34 -16.46
CA LYS A 91 19.25 8.48 -16.77
C LYS A 91 18.78 9.29 -17.99
N THR A 92 18.16 8.64 -18.95
CA THR A 92 17.65 9.26 -20.17
C THR A 92 16.29 9.90 -19.94
N ILE A 93 15.34 9.17 -19.33
CA ILE A 93 13.98 9.66 -19.06
C ILE A 93 13.99 10.79 -18.02
N LEU A 94 14.78 10.69 -16.94
CA LEU A 94 14.87 11.75 -15.93
C LEU A 94 15.40 13.08 -16.45
N LYS A 95 16.07 13.09 -17.62
CA LYS A 95 16.44 14.36 -18.29
C LYS A 95 15.24 15.05 -18.93
N PHE A 96 14.19 14.29 -19.28
CA PHE A 96 13.01 14.79 -19.99
C PHE A 96 11.77 14.90 -19.08
N LEU A 97 11.80 14.31 -17.87
CA LEU A 97 10.72 14.48 -16.90
C LEU A 97 10.82 15.85 -16.24
N PRO A 98 9.70 16.58 -16.13
CA PRO A 98 9.65 17.92 -15.55
C PRO A 98 9.85 17.95 -14.03
N TYR A 99 10.21 16.85 -13.39
CA TYR A 99 10.47 16.78 -11.97
C TYR A 99 11.74 17.54 -11.62
N LYS A 100 11.58 18.69 -10.97
CA LYS A 100 12.70 19.47 -10.43
C LYS A 100 13.39 18.74 -9.28
N GLU A 101 12.69 17.85 -8.59
CA GLU A 101 13.22 17.05 -7.49
C GLU A 101 13.54 15.63 -7.95
N LYS A 102 14.82 15.32 -7.94
CA LYS A 102 15.32 13.97 -8.17
C LYS A 102 15.39 13.28 -6.82
N PRO A 103 14.66 12.16 -6.62
CA PRO A 103 14.84 11.39 -5.40
C PRO A 103 16.32 11.05 -5.25
N HIS A 104 16.89 11.35 -4.09
CA HIS A 104 18.30 11.08 -3.80
C HIS A 104 18.60 9.59 -3.66
N SER A 105 17.56 8.77 -3.47
CA SER A 105 17.68 7.32 -3.44
C SER A 105 17.50 6.71 -4.83
N TYR A 106 18.11 5.55 -5.03
CA TYR A 106 18.01 4.76 -6.26
C TYR A 106 16.60 4.25 -6.53
N ILE A 107 15.75 4.14 -5.49
CA ILE A 107 14.38 3.64 -5.53
C ILE A 107 13.54 4.57 -4.65
N GLY A 108 12.58 5.28 -5.26
CA GLY A 108 11.51 5.96 -4.55
C GLY A 108 10.54 4.95 -3.95
N THR A 109 9.73 5.38 -3.01
CA THR A 109 8.63 4.60 -2.47
C THR A 109 7.42 5.49 -2.25
N TYR A 110 6.24 4.94 -2.52
CA TYR A 110 4.97 5.63 -2.32
C TYR A 110 4.66 5.85 -0.84
N SER A 111 5.18 4.98 0.03
CA SER A 111 4.88 5.02 1.46
C SER A 111 6.12 4.78 2.31
N PRO A 112 7.10 5.71 2.31
CA PRO A 112 8.17 5.66 3.31
C PRO A 112 7.58 5.98 4.67
N MET A 113 8.01 5.27 5.70
CA MET A 113 7.58 5.53 7.07
C MET A 113 8.79 5.63 7.98
N SER A 114 8.80 6.58 8.90
CA SER A 114 9.86 6.68 9.91
C SER A 114 9.61 5.74 11.11
N THR A 115 9.20 4.50 10.79
CA THR A 115 8.92 3.42 11.73
C THR A 115 9.77 2.21 11.38
N TYR A 116 10.59 1.74 12.30
CA TYR A 116 11.55 0.66 12.10
C TYR A 116 11.42 -0.36 13.22
N THR A 117 11.36 -1.64 12.87
CA THR A 117 11.22 -2.76 13.81
C THR A 117 12.48 -3.63 13.76
N SER A 118 13.04 -3.95 14.92
CA SER A 118 14.20 -4.84 15.06
C SER A 118 13.79 -6.30 15.25
N SER A 119 14.63 -7.23 14.78
CA SER A 119 14.51 -8.66 15.09
C SER A 119 14.57 -8.95 16.59
N GLU A 120 15.11 -8.01 17.40
CA GLU A 120 15.13 -8.04 18.86
C GLU A 120 13.79 -7.67 19.50
N LYS A 121 12.72 -7.55 18.70
CA LYS A 121 11.33 -7.27 19.13
C LYS A 121 11.18 -5.92 19.85
N TYR A 122 11.79 -4.91 19.26
CA TYR A 122 11.47 -3.51 19.55
C TYR A 122 11.20 -2.73 18.26
N ALA A 123 10.54 -1.61 18.37
CA ALA A 123 10.35 -0.67 17.27
C ALA A 123 10.61 0.77 17.70
N LEU A 124 11.07 1.57 16.75
CA LEU A 124 11.20 3.01 16.87
C LEU A 124 10.35 3.68 15.80
N ARG A 125 9.48 4.60 16.22
CA ARG A 125 8.70 5.47 15.33
C ARG A 125 9.02 6.92 15.64
N PHE A 126 9.37 7.71 14.63
CA PHE A 126 9.67 9.13 14.79
C PHE A 126 8.50 9.99 14.32
N ASP A 127 8.05 10.91 15.17
CA ASP A 127 7.06 11.94 14.82
C ASP A 127 7.76 13.12 14.14
N VAL A 128 7.93 12.99 12.83
CA VAL A 128 8.56 13.97 11.95
C VAL A 128 8.01 13.82 10.54
N SER A 129 7.62 14.92 9.92
CA SER A 129 7.16 14.94 8.51
C SER A 129 8.22 15.46 7.53
N ALA A 130 9.28 16.09 8.02
CA ALA A 130 10.36 16.59 7.20
C ALA A 130 11.17 15.45 6.55
N TYR A 131 11.86 15.78 5.45
CA TYR A 131 12.80 14.88 4.78
C TYR A 131 13.76 14.22 5.77
N GLY A 132 13.97 12.92 5.62
CA GLY A 132 14.87 12.15 6.49
C GLY A 132 15.61 11.03 5.79
N VAL A 133 16.66 10.54 6.45
CA VAL A 133 17.43 9.37 6.03
C VAL A 133 17.72 8.49 7.24
N ALA A 134 17.32 7.24 7.20
CA ALA A 134 17.77 6.21 8.11
C ALA A 134 18.96 5.46 7.47
N ASP A 135 20.05 5.36 8.20
CA ASP A 135 21.32 4.78 7.73
C ASP A 135 21.68 3.58 8.63
N PHE A 136 21.53 2.38 8.09
CA PHE A 136 21.82 1.10 8.75
C PHE A 136 23.11 0.45 8.22
N THR A 137 23.94 1.19 7.50
CA THR A 137 25.20 0.69 6.93
C THR A 137 26.29 0.42 7.97
N ARG A 138 26.12 0.95 9.18
CA ARG A 138 27.05 0.73 10.28
C ARG A 138 26.68 -0.53 11.06
N GLY A 139 27.67 -1.34 11.40
CA GLY A 139 27.46 -2.55 12.22
C GLY A 139 27.20 -2.26 13.71
N ASP A 140 27.65 -1.09 14.19
CA ASP A 140 27.61 -0.69 15.61
C ASP A 140 26.50 0.32 15.94
N ALA A 141 25.84 0.89 14.92
CA ALA A 141 24.83 1.94 15.13
C ALA A 141 23.81 2.02 14.01
N SER A 142 22.58 2.38 14.40
CA SER A 142 21.52 2.88 13.51
C SER A 142 21.49 4.40 13.59
N VAL A 143 21.54 5.11 12.45
CA VAL A 143 21.67 6.56 12.41
C VAL A 143 20.49 7.17 11.67
N PHE A 144 19.75 8.05 12.34
CA PHE A 144 18.59 8.73 11.78
C PHE A 144 18.87 10.22 11.62
N ARG A 145 18.74 10.73 10.39
CA ARG A 145 18.96 12.14 10.05
C ARG A 145 17.68 12.73 9.53
N PHE A 146 17.28 13.87 10.07
CA PHE A 146 16.09 14.59 9.66
C PHE A 146 16.42 16.05 9.35
N ALA A 147 15.73 16.64 8.38
CA ALA A 147 15.86 18.06 8.07
C ALA A 147 15.39 18.96 9.24
N GLU A 148 14.58 18.39 10.15
CA GLU A 148 14.16 19.02 11.41
C GLU A 148 14.34 18.05 12.57
N CYS A 149 14.30 18.56 13.80
CA CYS A 149 14.24 17.71 14.99
C CYS A 149 12.87 17.02 15.06
N PRO A 150 12.79 15.69 15.20
CA PRO A 150 11.52 15.02 15.50
C PRO A 150 10.87 15.60 16.75
N ARG A 151 9.54 15.73 16.73
CA ARG A 151 8.77 16.14 17.93
C ARG A 151 8.86 15.09 19.03
N SER A 152 8.86 13.84 18.63
CA SER A 152 9.05 12.70 19.54
C SER A 152 9.58 11.48 18.80
N ALA A 153 10.08 10.53 19.59
CA ALA A 153 10.26 9.14 19.20
C ALA A 153 9.39 8.26 20.09
N PHE A 154 8.70 7.29 19.51
CA PHE A 154 7.98 6.26 20.24
C PHE A 154 8.79 4.96 20.19
N TYR A 155 9.10 4.43 21.36
CA TYR A 155 9.77 3.13 21.52
C TYR A 155 8.75 2.12 22.01
N ALA A 156 8.51 1.08 21.22
CA ALA A 156 7.70 -0.08 21.56
C ALA A 156 8.59 -1.30 21.71
N ALA A 157 8.36 -2.13 22.71
CA ALA A 157 9.08 -3.40 22.90
C ALA A 157 8.11 -4.47 23.41
N GLY A 158 8.45 -5.74 23.16
CA GLY A 158 7.63 -6.87 23.58
C GLY A 158 8.38 -8.20 23.52
N ASP A 159 7.71 -9.26 23.92
CA ASP A 159 8.22 -10.64 23.82
C ASP A 159 8.03 -11.26 22.43
N SER A 160 7.23 -10.64 21.59
CA SER A 160 6.88 -11.11 20.25
C SER A 160 6.67 -9.93 19.29
N PHE A 161 6.76 -10.16 17.97
CA PHE A 161 6.44 -9.16 16.96
C PHE A 161 4.98 -8.70 17.06
N ALA A 162 4.07 -9.60 17.42
CA ALA A 162 2.67 -9.27 17.65
C ALA A 162 2.49 -8.29 18.83
N ALA A 163 3.24 -8.46 19.91
CA ALA A 163 3.20 -7.53 21.05
C ALA A 163 3.71 -6.14 20.64
N VAL A 164 4.82 -6.07 19.90
CA VAL A 164 5.35 -4.80 19.36
C VAL A 164 4.34 -4.13 18.44
N ALA A 165 3.73 -4.88 17.52
CA ALA A 165 2.72 -4.37 16.58
C ALA A 165 1.50 -3.81 17.32
N LYS A 166 1.00 -4.49 18.35
CA LYS A 166 -0.13 -4.01 19.18
C LYS A 166 0.22 -2.72 19.92
N THR A 167 1.44 -2.61 20.45
CA THR A 167 1.92 -1.40 21.10
C THR A 167 2.00 -0.22 20.13
N LEU A 168 2.52 -0.45 18.90
CA LEU A 168 2.52 0.57 17.84
C LEU A 168 1.08 0.99 17.46
N ALA A 169 0.17 0.02 17.34
CA ALA A 169 -1.24 0.30 17.00
C ALA A 169 -1.97 1.05 18.12
N ALA A 170 -1.60 0.85 19.39
CA ALA A 170 -2.20 1.58 20.50
C ALA A 170 -1.84 3.08 20.47
N GLU A 171 -0.68 3.46 19.92
CA GLU A 171 -0.34 4.86 19.66
C GLU A 171 -1.15 5.46 18.51
N THR A 172 -1.47 4.64 17.49
CA THR A 172 -2.18 5.05 16.28
C THR A 172 -3.45 4.23 16.04
N PRO A 173 -4.41 4.23 16.97
CA PRO A 173 -5.57 3.36 16.88
C PRO A 173 -6.40 3.65 15.62
N SER A 174 -6.85 2.59 14.96
CA SER A 174 -7.75 2.66 13.81
C SER A 174 -9.00 1.82 14.05
N ASN A 175 -10.17 2.38 13.75
CA ASN A 175 -11.46 1.67 13.74
C ASN A 175 -11.89 1.28 12.32
N VAL A 176 -11.03 1.47 11.35
CA VAL A 176 -11.34 1.20 9.94
C VAL A 176 -11.55 -0.30 9.73
N ARG A 177 -12.64 -0.63 9.02
CA ARG A 177 -13.00 -2.01 8.67
C ARG A 177 -13.09 -2.15 7.16
N LEU A 178 -12.56 -3.25 6.66
CA LEU A 178 -12.84 -3.68 5.30
C LEU A 178 -14.24 -4.31 5.28
N PRO A 179 -15.17 -3.86 4.43
CA PRO A 179 -16.48 -4.48 4.30
C PRO A 179 -16.36 -5.96 3.93
N GLU A 180 -17.21 -6.81 4.53
CA GLU A 180 -17.12 -8.26 4.33
C GLU A 180 -17.27 -8.71 2.89
N TRP A 181 -18.05 -7.97 2.07
CA TRP A 181 -18.25 -8.29 0.66
C TRP A 181 -16.94 -8.28 -0.15
N CYS A 182 -15.91 -7.56 0.30
CA CYS A 182 -14.60 -7.53 -0.35
C CYS A 182 -13.93 -8.92 -0.41
N MET A 183 -14.37 -9.84 0.47
CA MET A 183 -13.85 -11.21 0.55
C MET A 183 -14.80 -12.23 -0.10
N ASP A 184 -15.87 -11.80 -0.75
CA ASP A 184 -16.82 -12.71 -1.44
C ASP A 184 -16.28 -13.23 -2.77
N GLY A 185 -15.10 -12.77 -3.19
CA GLY A 185 -14.45 -13.16 -4.41
C GLY A 185 -13.45 -12.13 -4.91
N MET A 186 -13.25 -12.09 -6.22
CA MET A 186 -12.32 -11.17 -6.85
C MET A 186 -13.01 -9.86 -7.26
N ILE A 187 -12.32 -8.74 -7.09
CA ILE A 187 -12.66 -7.45 -7.70
C ILE A 187 -11.87 -7.35 -9.01
N VAL A 188 -12.56 -7.26 -10.13
CA VAL A 188 -11.94 -7.27 -11.45
C VAL A 188 -12.02 -5.88 -12.10
N ALA A 189 -10.87 -5.38 -12.55
CA ALA A 189 -10.83 -4.13 -13.31
C ALA A 189 -11.42 -4.34 -14.70
N VAL A 190 -12.34 -3.47 -15.10
CA VAL A 190 -12.91 -3.40 -16.46
C VAL A 190 -13.09 -1.94 -16.83
N GLN A 191 -12.40 -1.48 -17.86
CA GLN A 191 -12.51 -0.14 -18.41
C GLN A 191 -13.26 -0.14 -19.74
N GLY A 192 -13.75 1.01 -20.18
CA GLY A 192 -14.32 1.18 -21.52
C GLY A 192 -15.82 1.37 -21.55
N GLY A 193 -16.43 1.69 -20.43
CA GLY A 193 -17.84 2.03 -20.31
C GLY A 193 -18.75 0.89 -19.88
N PHE A 194 -19.98 1.21 -19.48
CA PHE A 194 -20.95 0.23 -18.97
C PHE A 194 -21.28 -0.91 -19.91
N PRO A 195 -21.40 -0.71 -21.25
CA PRO A 195 -21.66 -1.84 -22.14
C PRO A 195 -20.61 -2.95 -21.99
N ARG A 196 -19.31 -2.56 -21.92
CA ARG A 196 -18.23 -3.53 -21.73
C ARG A 196 -18.16 -4.08 -20.30
N VAL A 197 -18.39 -3.22 -19.31
CA VAL A 197 -18.42 -3.63 -17.89
C VAL A 197 -19.48 -4.72 -17.68
N THR A 198 -20.69 -4.50 -18.19
CA THR A 198 -21.79 -5.46 -18.08
C THR A 198 -21.49 -6.76 -18.84
N GLU A 199 -21.01 -6.67 -20.08
CA GLU A 199 -20.61 -7.83 -20.87
C GLU A 199 -19.59 -8.70 -20.12
N LYS A 200 -18.51 -8.09 -19.61
CA LYS A 200 -17.44 -8.83 -18.94
C LYS A 200 -17.86 -9.36 -17.58
N ALA A 201 -18.69 -8.64 -16.83
CA ALA A 201 -19.29 -9.15 -15.60
C ALA A 201 -20.14 -10.41 -15.86
N ASP A 202 -21.01 -10.38 -16.87
CA ASP A 202 -21.87 -11.50 -17.24
C ASP A 202 -21.05 -12.71 -17.74
N GLU A 203 -20.02 -12.48 -18.54
CA GLU A 203 -19.09 -13.54 -18.96
C GLU A 203 -18.37 -14.20 -17.77
N MET A 204 -17.86 -13.41 -16.84
CA MET A 204 -17.19 -13.93 -15.65
C MET A 204 -18.12 -14.74 -14.75
N LEU A 205 -19.33 -14.22 -14.47
CA LEU A 205 -20.34 -14.92 -13.70
C LEU A 205 -20.74 -16.24 -14.37
N LYS A 206 -20.96 -16.23 -15.69
CA LYS A 206 -21.25 -17.43 -16.47
C LYS A 206 -20.14 -18.49 -16.39
N ASN A 207 -18.89 -18.06 -16.34
CA ASN A 207 -17.72 -18.93 -16.19
C ASN A 207 -17.46 -19.36 -14.73
N GLY A 208 -18.33 -18.99 -13.78
CA GLY A 208 -18.24 -19.40 -12.38
C GLY A 208 -17.22 -18.63 -11.54
N VAL A 209 -16.79 -17.44 -12.00
CA VAL A 209 -15.98 -16.54 -11.19
C VAL A 209 -16.80 -16.02 -10.03
N LYS A 210 -16.27 -16.12 -8.81
CA LYS A 210 -16.80 -15.39 -7.65
C LYS A 210 -16.40 -13.92 -7.80
N LEU A 211 -17.30 -13.13 -8.36
CA LEU A 211 -17.08 -11.73 -8.69
C LEU A 211 -17.67 -10.87 -7.57
N ALA A 212 -16.80 -10.38 -6.67
CA ALA A 212 -17.20 -9.48 -5.59
C ALA A 212 -17.54 -8.08 -6.12
N GLY A 213 -16.82 -7.63 -7.15
CA GLY A 213 -17.05 -6.33 -7.76
C GLY A 213 -16.33 -6.14 -9.08
N VAL A 214 -16.73 -5.10 -9.80
CA VAL A 214 -16.02 -4.56 -10.95
C VAL A 214 -15.48 -3.18 -10.60
N TRP A 215 -14.26 -2.90 -11.05
CA TRP A 215 -13.60 -1.64 -10.82
C TRP A 215 -13.31 -0.92 -12.14
N SER A 216 -13.90 0.26 -12.29
CA SER A 216 -13.77 1.06 -13.52
C SER A 216 -12.99 2.33 -13.23
N GLN A 217 -11.70 2.31 -13.54
CA GLN A 217 -10.82 3.46 -13.34
C GLN A 217 -11.24 4.66 -14.20
N ASP A 218 -11.73 4.40 -15.41
CA ASP A 218 -12.11 5.41 -16.40
C ASP A 218 -13.59 5.86 -16.32
N TRP A 219 -14.24 5.70 -15.16
CA TRP A 219 -15.63 6.10 -14.95
C TRP A 219 -15.88 7.60 -15.22
N SER A 220 -14.85 8.44 -15.01
CA SER A 220 -14.88 9.89 -15.28
C SER A 220 -14.37 10.27 -16.66
N GLY A 221 -14.26 9.30 -17.56
CA GLY A 221 -13.75 9.50 -18.91
C GLY A 221 -12.29 9.07 -19.09
N ARG A 222 -11.89 9.02 -20.34
CA ARG A 222 -10.51 8.65 -20.72
C ARG A 222 -10.00 9.52 -21.86
N LYS A 223 -8.68 9.68 -21.90
CA LYS A 223 -7.96 10.34 -22.99
C LYS A 223 -6.97 9.35 -23.60
N VAL A 224 -7.03 9.21 -24.91
CA VAL A 224 -6.04 8.42 -25.65
C VAL A 224 -4.83 9.29 -25.92
N THR A 225 -3.65 8.84 -25.50
CA THR A 225 -2.39 9.56 -25.62
C THR A 225 -1.31 8.66 -26.23
N ALA A 226 -0.14 9.21 -26.48
CA ALA A 226 1.00 8.43 -27.00
C ALA A 226 1.47 7.30 -26.05
N VAL A 227 1.14 7.38 -24.75
CA VAL A 227 1.48 6.37 -23.74
C VAL A 227 0.33 5.43 -23.40
N GLY A 228 -0.80 5.52 -24.10
CA GLY A 228 -1.95 4.64 -23.91
C GLY A 228 -3.24 5.37 -23.52
N LYS A 229 -4.19 4.61 -22.96
CA LYS A 229 -5.47 5.11 -22.45
C LYS A 229 -5.28 5.62 -21.04
N GLN A 230 -5.48 6.91 -20.82
CA GLN A 230 -5.32 7.57 -19.52
C GLN A 230 -6.65 8.05 -18.98
N VAL A 231 -6.84 7.98 -17.66
CA VAL A 231 -8.02 8.50 -16.97
C VAL A 231 -8.11 10.01 -17.15
N TYR A 232 -9.32 10.50 -17.45
CA TYR A 232 -9.61 11.93 -17.52
C TYR A 232 -10.01 12.44 -16.12
N TRP A 233 -9.14 13.23 -15.50
CA TRP A 233 -9.27 13.65 -14.10
C TRP A 233 -10.30 14.76 -13.92
N ASN A 234 -11.59 14.43 -14.06
CA ASN A 234 -12.71 15.35 -13.92
C ASN A 234 -13.77 14.92 -12.89
N TRP A 235 -13.63 13.82 -12.24
CA TRP A 235 -14.39 13.23 -11.11
C TRP A 235 -15.91 13.42 -11.18
N GLU A 236 -16.45 13.29 -12.38
CA GLU A 236 -17.87 13.17 -12.71
C GLU A 236 -18.01 12.04 -13.71
N ALA A 237 -19.12 11.31 -13.64
CA ALA A 237 -19.36 10.23 -14.60
C ALA A 237 -19.32 10.76 -16.05
N ASP A 238 -18.59 10.07 -16.91
CA ASP A 238 -18.61 10.33 -18.36
C ASP A 238 -19.88 9.70 -18.94
N GLU A 239 -20.89 10.52 -19.19
CA GLU A 239 -22.19 10.06 -19.69
C GLU A 239 -22.12 9.41 -21.08
N THR A 240 -20.99 9.54 -21.81
CA THR A 240 -20.78 8.85 -23.09
C THR A 240 -20.32 7.40 -22.89
N LEU A 241 -19.38 7.19 -21.95
CA LEU A 241 -18.87 5.86 -21.63
C LEU A 241 -19.74 5.14 -20.59
N TYR A 242 -20.29 5.89 -19.64
CA TYR A 242 -21.07 5.38 -18.52
C TYR A 242 -22.47 6.01 -18.48
N PRO A 243 -23.29 5.83 -19.57
CA PRO A 243 -24.64 6.36 -19.61
C PRO A 243 -25.49 5.74 -18.50
N ASP A 244 -26.55 6.44 -18.08
CA ASP A 244 -27.52 5.96 -17.08
C ASP A 244 -26.84 5.37 -15.85
N PHE A 245 -25.84 6.11 -15.32
CA PHE A 245 -24.87 5.62 -14.33
C PHE A 245 -25.52 4.90 -13.15
N ASP A 246 -26.50 5.55 -12.52
CA ASP A 246 -27.14 5.03 -11.31
C ASP A 246 -27.96 3.74 -11.58
N GLU A 247 -28.57 3.64 -12.76
CA GLU A 247 -29.33 2.47 -13.19
C GLU A 247 -28.42 1.29 -13.48
N ASN A 248 -27.32 1.53 -14.19
CA ASN A 248 -26.35 0.47 -14.49
C ASN A 248 -25.60 -0.03 -13.26
N VAL A 249 -25.28 0.85 -12.30
CA VAL A 249 -24.73 0.43 -10.99
C VAL A 249 -25.75 -0.44 -10.24
N ARG A 250 -27.03 -0.05 -10.21
CA ARG A 250 -28.09 -0.85 -9.61
C ARG A 250 -28.25 -2.23 -10.27
N ALA A 251 -28.19 -2.28 -11.59
CA ALA A 251 -28.25 -3.54 -12.34
C ALA A 251 -27.06 -4.49 -12.01
N LEU A 252 -25.87 -3.96 -11.71
CA LEU A 252 -24.76 -4.76 -11.20
C LEU A 252 -25.05 -5.26 -9.78
N HIS A 253 -25.61 -4.42 -8.91
CA HIS A 253 -25.99 -4.82 -7.54
C HIS A 253 -27.04 -5.94 -7.54
N GLU A 254 -28.00 -5.93 -8.45
CA GLU A 254 -29.01 -7.00 -8.62
C GLU A 254 -28.36 -8.34 -8.96
N LYS A 255 -27.18 -8.33 -9.58
CA LYS A 255 -26.36 -9.53 -9.85
C LYS A 255 -25.43 -9.90 -8.68
N GLY A 256 -25.46 -9.15 -7.59
CA GLY A 256 -24.54 -9.31 -6.45
C GLY A 256 -23.14 -8.76 -6.68
N VAL A 257 -22.94 -7.96 -7.73
CA VAL A 257 -21.63 -7.39 -8.10
C VAL A 257 -21.55 -5.92 -7.66
N LYS A 258 -20.53 -5.57 -6.89
CA LYS A 258 -20.26 -4.22 -6.43
C LYS A 258 -19.57 -3.40 -7.53
N PHE A 259 -19.77 -2.06 -7.51
CA PHE A 259 -19.12 -1.15 -8.46
C PHE A 259 -18.11 -0.26 -7.76
N LEU A 260 -16.87 -0.22 -8.27
CA LEU A 260 -15.79 0.60 -7.74
C LEU A 260 -15.33 1.64 -8.76
N ALA A 261 -15.02 2.83 -8.23
CA ALA A 261 -14.55 3.99 -9.00
C ALA A 261 -13.06 4.30 -8.72
N TYR A 262 -12.61 5.48 -9.11
CA TYR A 262 -11.25 6.00 -8.97
C TYR A 262 -11.30 7.50 -8.71
N ILE A 263 -10.42 7.99 -7.86
CA ILE A 263 -10.21 9.43 -7.63
C ILE A 263 -8.76 9.70 -7.26
N ASN A 264 -8.28 10.91 -7.53
CA ASN A 264 -7.02 11.45 -7.03
C ASN A 264 -7.14 12.96 -6.75
N PRO A 265 -6.18 13.63 -6.10
CA PRO A 265 -6.29 15.04 -5.74
C PRO A 265 -6.00 16.01 -6.89
N TYR A 266 -6.07 15.57 -8.15
CA TYR A 266 -5.83 16.42 -9.32
C TYR A 266 -7.11 16.65 -10.14
N LEU A 267 -7.11 17.76 -10.87
CA LEU A 267 -8.13 18.11 -11.86
C LEU A 267 -7.44 18.44 -13.18
N VAL A 268 -7.89 17.81 -14.26
CA VAL A 268 -7.35 18.08 -15.61
C VAL A 268 -7.56 19.54 -15.98
N LYS A 269 -6.51 20.17 -16.49
CA LYS A 269 -6.57 21.57 -16.93
C LYS A 269 -7.69 21.77 -17.95
N ASP A 270 -8.40 22.88 -17.82
CA ASP A 270 -9.55 23.29 -18.63
C ASP A 270 -10.80 22.39 -18.50
N GLY A 271 -10.79 21.40 -17.60
CA GLY A 271 -11.98 20.64 -17.20
C GLY A 271 -12.97 21.50 -16.40
N ARG A 272 -14.25 21.10 -16.40
CA ARG A 272 -15.30 21.84 -15.70
C ARG A 272 -15.01 22.05 -14.21
N LEU A 273 -14.60 20.98 -13.53
CA LEU A 273 -14.27 21.04 -12.09
C LEU A 273 -12.95 21.78 -11.84
N TYR A 274 -11.99 21.70 -12.76
CA TYR A 274 -10.78 22.51 -12.70
C TYR A 274 -11.11 24.01 -12.72
N ASN A 275 -11.93 24.46 -13.68
CA ASN A 275 -12.32 25.85 -13.80
C ASN A 275 -13.07 26.32 -12.54
N TYR A 276 -14.00 25.50 -12.04
CA TYR A 276 -14.70 25.78 -10.78
C TYR A 276 -13.75 26.00 -9.60
N CYS A 277 -12.75 25.13 -9.43
CA CYS A 277 -11.76 25.23 -8.35
C CYS A 277 -10.78 26.39 -8.58
N ALA A 278 -10.37 26.65 -9.82
CA ALA A 278 -9.47 27.73 -10.18
C ALA A 278 -10.06 29.11 -9.83
N GLU A 279 -11.32 29.34 -10.21
CA GLU A 279 -12.06 30.59 -9.90
C GLU A 279 -12.21 30.85 -8.40
N ARG A 280 -12.21 29.79 -7.58
CA ARG A 280 -12.39 29.85 -6.11
C ARG A 280 -11.10 29.75 -5.32
N GLY A 281 -9.94 29.71 -6.01
CA GLY A 281 -8.63 29.61 -5.35
C GLY A 281 -8.39 28.28 -4.63
N MET A 282 -9.05 27.21 -5.05
CA MET A 282 -8.96 25.88 -4.42
C MET A 282 -7.77 25.03 -4.91
N LEU A 283 -6.97 25.55 -5.85
CA LEU A 283 -5.80 24.87 -6.40
C LEU A 283 -4.51 25.46 -5.84
N ILE A 284 -3.50 24.62 -5.63
CA ILE A 284 -2.18 25.08 -5.19
C ILE A 284 -1.59 26.07 -6.20
N ARG A 285 -0.75 27.00 -5.71
CA ARG A 285 -0.19 28.09 -6.50
C ARG A 285 1.33 27.98 -6.63
N ASN A 286 1.87 28.59 -7.67
CA ASN A 286 3.28 28.85 -7.78
C ASN A 286 3.63 30.15 -7.05
N ARG A 287 4.94 30.46 -6.94
CA ARG A 287 5.42 31.65 -6.23
C ARG A 287 5.08 32.97 -6.95
N GLU A 288 4.74 32.90 -8.23
CA GLU A 288 4.29 34.02 -9.04
C GLU A 288 2.79 34.29 -8.89
N GLY A 289 2.06 33.48 -8.07
CA GLY A 289 0.64 33.60 -7.78
C GLY A 289 -0.28 32.90 -8.80
N GLY A 290 0.26 32.32 -9.86
CA GLY A 290 -0.47 31.49 -10.80
C GLY A 290 -0.79 30.10 -10.24
N ILE A 291 -1.66 29.33 -10.92
CA ILE A 291 -1.91 27.94 -10.56
C ILE A 291 -0.64 27.11 -10.84
N TYR A 292 -0.25 26.26 -9.87
CA TYR A 292 0.84 25.31 -10.06
C TYR A 292 0.36 24.11 -10.87
N HIS A 293 0.78 24.03 -12.13
CA HIS A 293 0.43 22.90 -12.98
C HIS A 293 1.42 21.75 -12.81
N ILE A 294 0.87 20.57 -12.56
CA ILE A 294 1.61 19.31 -12.50
C ILE A 294 1.43 18.58 -13.82
N LYS A 295 2.54 18.13 -14.37
CA LYS A 295 2.57 17.29 -15.55
C LYS A 295 2.95 15.88 -15.14
N SER A 296 1.95 15.12 -14.69
CA SER A 296 2.18 13.75 -14.23
C SER A 296 2.34 12.78 -15.40
N THR A 297 1.61 13.01 -16.49
CA THR A 297 1.60 12.15 -17.66
C THR A 297 1.75 13.00 -18.93
N THR A 298 0.75 13.03 -19.80
CA THR A 298 0.78 13.77 -21.08
C THR A 298 -0.07 15.03 -21.09
N PHE A 299 -0.73 15.35 -19.98
CA PHE A 299 -1.56 16.55 -19.85
C PHE A 299 -1.24 17.32 -18.56
N ASP A 300 -1.56 18.60 -18.57
CA ASP A 300 -1.43 19.46 -17.40
C ASP A 300 -2.64 19.29 -16.47
N ALA A 301 -2.39 19.28 -15.17
CA ALA A 301 -3.41 19.22 -14.14
C ALA A 301 -3.11 20.22 -13.02
N GLY A 302 -4.15 20.71 -12.35
CA GLY A 302 -4.05 21.43 -11.10
C GLY A 302 -4.24 20.49 -9.93
N MET A 303 -3.45 20.63 -8.87
CA MET A 303 -3.63 19.92 -7.63
C MET A 303 -4.57 20.70 -6.71
N ILE A 304 -5.53 20.01 -6.11
CA ILE A 304 -6.41 20.59 -5.09
C ILE A 304 -5.58 20.90 -3.84
N ASP A 305 -5.75 22.09 -3.27
CA ASP A 305 -5.08 22.49 -2.03
C ASP A 305 -5.80 21.86 -0.82
N LEU A 306 -5.26 20.76 -0.32
CA LEU A 306 -5.82 20.03 0.82
C LEU A 306 -5.63 20.75 2.17
N THR A 307 -4.97 21.93 2.19
CA THR A 307 -4.89 22.79 3.37
C THR A 307 -5.97 23.88 3.38
N TYR A 308 -6.71 24.05 2.26
CA TYR A 308 -7.78 25.04 2.16
C TYR A 308 -9.13 24.41 2.57
N PRO A 309 -9.77 24.87 3.68
CA PRO A 309 -10.99 24.23 4.19
C PRO A 309 -12.12 24.12 3.15
N ALA A 310 -12.31 25.15 2.31
CA ALA A 310 -13.34 25.12 1.26
C ALA A 310 -13.03 24.08 0.17
N ALA A 311 -11.75 23.85 -0.14
CA ALA A 311 -11.35 22.81 -1.09
C ALA A 311 -11.52 21.41 -0.50
N VAL A 312 -11.21 21.24 0.78
CA VAL A 312 -11.45 19.98 1.52
C VAL A 312 -12.93 19.62 1.54
N GLU A 313 -13.79 20.59 1.83
CA GLU A 313 -15.24 20.40 1.83
C GLU A 313 -15.78 20.06 0.44
N PHE A 314 -15.25 20.71 -0.61
CA PHE A 314 -15.57 20.39 -2.00
C PHE A 314 -15.19 18.94 -2.36
N VAL A 315 -14.01 18.46 -1.94
CA VAL A 315 -13.60 17.08 -2.14
C VAL A 315 -14.57 16.10 -1.46
N LYS A 316 -14.87 16.34 -0.18
CA LYS A 316 -15.76 15.46 0.60
C LYS A 316 -17.18 15.44 0.06
N GLU A 317 -17.80 16.61 -0.07
CA GLU A 317 -19.23 16.71 -0.36
C GLU A 317 -19.54 16.53 -1.86
N THR A 318 -18.69 17.10 -2.73
CA THR A 318 -18.96 17.07 -4.16
C THR A 318 -18.32 15.87 -4.84
N LEU A 319 -16.99 15.68 -4.70
CA LEU A 319 -16.29 14.66 -5.47
C LEU A 319 -16.60 13.27 -4.94
N ILE A 320 -16.52 13.07 -3.62
CA ILE A 320 -16.69 11.74 -3.03
C ILE A 320 -18.17 11.44 -2.77
N LYS A 321 -18.84 12.22 -1.92
CA LYS A 321 -20.20 11.88 -1.51
C LYS A 321 -21.21 11.99 -2.66
N ARG A 322 -21.30 13.15 -3.32
CA ARG A 322 -22.32 13.38 -4.35
C ARG A 322 -22.02 12.61 -5.63
N ASN A 323 -20.77 12.72 -6.16
CA ASN A 323 -20.46 12.20 -7.50
C ASN A 323 -20.14 10.70 -7.51
N MET A 324 -19.79 10.09 -6.35
CA MET A 324 -19.52 8.64 -6.25
C MET A 324 -20.51 7.95 -5.31
N LEU A 325 -20.45 8.18 -3.99
CA LEU A 325 -21.20 7.38 -3.00
C LEU A 325 -22.72 7.53 -3.15
N GLY A 326 -23.21 8.76 -3.43
CA GLY A 326 -24.61 9.05 -3.69
C GLY A 326 -25.15 8.44 -4.98
N ARG A 327 -24.26 8.04 -5.89
CA ARG A 327 -24.60 7.34 -7.14
C ARG A 327 -24.43 5.81 -7.07
N GLY A 328 -24.25 5.25 -5.88
CA GLY A 328 -24.19 3.80 -5.67
C GLY A 328 -22.80 3.18 -5.68
N VAL A 329 -21.72 3.95 -5.86
CA VAL A 329 -20.34 3.45 -5.80
C VAL A 329 -20.07 2.82 -4.42
N ASP A 330 -19.53 1.58 -4.39
CA ASP A 330 -19.30 0.78 -3.17
C ASP A 330 -17.86 0.84 -2.67
N GLY A 331 -16.95 1.34 -3.49
CA GLY A 331 -15.55 1.53 -3.14
C GLY A 331 -14.79 2.27 -4.22
N TYR A 332 -13.56 2.66 -3.93
CA TYR A 332 -12.75 3.37 -4.93
C TYR A 332 -11.26 3.34 -4.60
N MET A 333 -10.44 3.50 -5.64
CA MET A 333 -9.02 3.79 -5.50
C MET A 333 -8.87 5.29 -5.22
N ALA A 334 -8.28 5.63 -4.07
CA ALA A 334 -7.86 6.98 -3.72
C ALA A 334 -6.35 7.12 -4.02
N ASP A 335 -6.06 7.35 -5.29
CA ASP A 335 -4.72 7.31 -5.85
C ASP A 335 -3.89 8.56 -5.57
N PHE A 336 -2.60 8.49 -5.79
CA PHE A 336 -1.61 9.55 -5.60
C PHE A 336 -1.49 10.03 -4.13
N GLY A 337 -1.02 11.25 -3.94
CA GLY A 337 -0.70 11.88 -2.64
C GLY A 337 0.80 12.17 -2.48
N GLU A 338 1.66 11.58 -3.30
CA GLU A 338 3.12 11.66 -3.21
C GLU A 338 3.75 12.86 -3.97
N TYR A 339 2.96 13.67 -4.66
CA TYR A 339 3.50 14.68 -5.60
C TYR A 339 3.34 16.13 -5.13
N LEU A 340 3.16 16.41 -3.85
CA LEU A 340 3.15 17.80 -3.40
C LEU A 340 4.49 18.47 -3.74
N PRO A 341 4.53 19.51 -4.61
CA PRO A 341 5.76 20.22 -4.89
C PRO A 341 6.22 21.02 -3.68
N VAL A 342 7.46 20.88 -3.26
CA VAL A 342 8.02 21.62 -2.10
C VAL A 342 8.28 23.10 -2.37
N ASP A 343 8.16 23.55 -3.63
CA ASP A 343 8.28 24.94 -4.07
C ASP A 343 6.93 25.61 -4.38
N CYS A 344 5.80 24.96 -4.10
CA CYS A 344 4.47 25.53 -4.28
C CYS A 344 4.10 26.49 -3.14
N VAL A 345 2.96 27.14 -3.29
CA VAL A 345 2.32 27.97 -2.26
C VAL A 345 0.98 27.36 -1.91
N LEU A 346 0.79 27.07 -0.64
CA LEU A 346 -0.43 26.50 -0.06
C LEU A 346 -1.24 27.58 0.63
N HIS A 347 -2.52 27.31 0.89
CA HIS A 347 -3.37 28.14 1.73
C HIS A 347 -2.81 28.22 3.17
N ALA A 348 -2.31 27.09 3.69
CA ALA A 348 -1.70 27.03 5.02
C ALA A 348 -0.54 26.01 5.06
N GLY A 349 0.48 26.31 5.88
CA GLY A 349 1.63 25.44 6.12
C GLY A 349 2.76 25.61 5.10
N ASP A 350 3.90 24.96 5.40
CA ASP A 350 5.06 24.90 4.52
C ASP A 350 5.00 23.61 3.68
N PRO A 351 5.02 23.70 2.35
CA PRO A 351 4.94 22.50 1.50
C PRO A 351 6.09 21.52 1.71
N ALA A 352 7.28 21.98 2.11
CA ALA A 352 8.41 21.09 2.39
C ALA A 352 8.19 20.28 3.69
N GLU A 353 7.53 20.86 4.68
CA GLU A 353 7.15 20.17 5.92
C GLU A 353 5.93 19.24 5.70
N LEU A 354 5.01 19.63 4.80
CA LEU A 354 3.78 18.89 4.54
C LEU A 354 3.93 17.79 3.46
N HIS A 355 5.05 17.73 2.75
CA HIS A 355 5.21 16.80 1.63
C HIS A 355 4.96 15.34 2.04
N ASN A 356 5.62 14.86 3.08
CA ASN A 356 5.40 13.51 3.60
C ASN A 356 4.04 13.33 4.29
N GLU A 357 3.46 14.39 4.80
CA GLU A 357 2.14 14.36 5.44
C GLU A 357 0.98 14.44 4.43
N TRP A 358 1.26 14.83 3.19
CA TRP A 358 0.23 15.02 2.18
C TRP A 358 -0.61 13.77 1.91
N PRO A 359 -0.04 12.56 1.76
CA PRO A 359 -0.85 11.34 1.63
C PRO A 359 -1.66 11.02 2.90
N VAL A 360 -1.18 11.41 4.09
CA VAL A 360 -1.94 11.24 5.35
C VAL A 360 -3.18 12.14 5.34
N ILE A 361 -3.01 13.41 4.95
CA ILE A 361 -4.11 14.37 4.79
C ILE A 361 -5.12 13.86 3.75
N TRP A 362 -4.62 13.34 2.61
CA TRP A 362 -5.48 12.77 1.56
C TRP A 362 -6.28 11.58 2.09
N ALA A 363 -5.65 10.62 2.74
CA ALA A 363 -6.34 9.47 3.35
C ALA A 363 -7.39 9.89 4.40
N LYS A 364 -7.05 10.89 5.23
CA LYS A 364 -7.97 11.45 6.24
C LYS A 364 -9.22 12.05 5.61
N ILE A 365 -9.08 12.88 4.59
CA ILE A 365 -10.20 13.52 3.88
C ILE A 365 -11.14 12.45 3.29
N ASN A 366 -10.56 11.42 2.64
CA ASN A 366 -11.33 10.30 2.10
C ASN A 366 -12.08 9.54 3.21
N ARG A 367 -11.43 9.28 4.36
CA ARG A 367 -12.04 8.62 5.51
C ARG A 367 -13.21 9.42 6.07
N GLU A 368 -13.01 10.72 6.31
CA GLU A 368 -14.07 11.61 6.81
C GLU A 368 -15.28 11.66 5.86
N ALA A 369 -15.05 11.68 4.56
CA ALA A 369 -16.13 11.64 3.57
C ALA A 369 -16.92 10.33 3.63
N VAL A 370 -16.21 9.18 3.71
CA VAL A 370 -16.86 7.87 3.80
C VAL A 370 -17.64 7.72 5.11
N GLU A 371 -17.04 8.02 6.26
CA GLU A 371 -17.67 7.85 7.57
C GLU A 371 -18.89 8.75 7.78
N SER A 372 -18.90 9.94 7.18
CA SER A 372 -20.05 10.86 7.26
C SER A 372 -21.17 10.54 6.26
N HIS A 373 -20.99 9.55 5.37
CA HIS A 373 -22.00 9.11 4.43
C HIS A 373 -22.86 7.97 5.04
N PRO A 374 -24.20 7.92 4.82
CA PRO A 374 -25.05 6.85 5.37
C PRO A 374 -24.62 5.42 5.05
N ARG A 375 -23.97 5.21 3.90
CA ARG A 375 -23.41 3.91 3.48
C ARG A 375 -21.98 3.66 3.94
N GLY A 376 -21.42 4.51 4.80
CA GLY A 376 -19.98 4.47 5.14
C GLY A 376 -19.46 3.13 5.64
N GLY A 377 -20.29 2.35 6.34
CA GLY A 377 -19.93 0.99 6.78
C GLY A 377 -19.83 -0.07 5.67
N GLU A 378 -20.39 0.22 4.49
CA GLU A 378 -20.39 -0.68 3.32
C GLU A 378 -19.38 -0.29 2.25
N VAL A 379 -18.75 0.88 2.41
CA VAL A 379 -17.82 1.47 1.44
C VAL A 379 -16.39 1.36 1.93
N PHE A 380 -15.47 1.04 1.05
CA PHE A 380 -14.04 1.14 1.33
C PHE A 380 -13.29 1.91 0.25
N PHE A 381 -12.15 2.42 0.62
CA PHE A 381 -11.17 2.93 -0.34
C PHE A 381 -9.79 2.37 -0.01
N PHE A 382 -8.91 2.36 -1.00
CA PHE A 382 -7.53 1.93 -0.86
C PHE A 382 -6.58 2.98 -1.44
N THR A 383 -5.40 3.08 -0.85
CA THR A 383 -4.36 4.07 -1.18
C THR A 383 -3.06 3.38 -1.55
N ARG A 384 -2.20 4.05 -2.35
CA ARG A 384 -0.82 3.62 -2.58
C ARG A 384 0.17 4.42 -1.77
N SER A 385 -0.10 5.70 -1.54
CA SER A 385 0.80 6.56 -0.81
C SER A 385 0.42 6.67 0.66
N GLY A 386 1.43 6.80 1.50
CA GLY A 386 1.26 6.91 2.93
C GLY A 386 2.51 7.44 3.62
N TYR A 387 2.33 7.75 4.89
CA TYR A 387 3.38 8.09 5.85
C TYR A 387 2.86 7.73 7.25
N ASN A 388 3.65 7.90 8.31
CA ASN A 388 3.21 7.64 9.68
C ASN A 388 1.86 8.31 9.99
N GLY A 389 0.88 7.54 10.43
CA GLY A 389 -0.48 8.01 10.75
C GLY A 389 -1.51 7.79 9.65
N ALA A 390 -1.12 7.48 8.40
CA ALA A 390 -2.07 7.18 7.33
C ALA A 390 -2.81 5.85 7.57
N GLU A 391 -2.19 4.92 8.31
CA GLU A 391 -2.80 3.65 8.74
C GLU A 391 -4.07 3.82 9.58
N LYS A 392 -4.29 5.00 10.17
CA LYS A 392 -5.54 5.34 10.88
C LYS A 392 -6.73 5.49 9.94
N TYR A 393 -6.49 5.86 8.70
CA TYR A 393 -7.50 6.33 7.77
C TYR A 393 -7.72 5.41 6.57
N SER A 394 -6.64 4.85 6.02
CA SER A 394 -6.71 3.93 4.87
C SER A 394 -7.18 2.55 5.31
N THR A 395 -8.12 1.95 4.56
CA THR A 395 -8.64 0.62 4.88
C THR A 395 -7.64 -0.48 4.53
N VAL A 396 -7.04 -0.38 3.35
CA VAL A 396 -6.08 -1.33 2.78
C VAL A 396 -5.10 -0.54 1.92
N MET A 397 -3.82 -0.86 2.03
CA MET A 397 -2.78 -0.33 1.15
C MET A 397 -2.61 -1.23 -0.06
N TRP A 398 -2.38 -0.67 -1.25
CA TRP A 398 -1.89 -1.47 -2.37
C TRP A 398 -0.44 -1.11 -2.68
N ASN A 399 0.32 -2.11 -3.13
CA ASN A 399 1.78 -1.96 -3.33
C ASN A 399 2.18 -1.08 -4.53
N GLY A 400 1.27 -0.23 -5.03
CA GLY A 400 1.53 0.66 -6.16
C GLY A 400 1.68 -0.08 -7.48
N ASP A 401 2.44 0.50 -8.39
CA ASP A 401 2.52 0.11 -9.80
C ASP A 401 3.68 -0.85 -10.06
N GLN A 402 3.45 -2.16 -10.01
CA GLN A 402 4.44 -3.17 -10.38
C GLN A 402 4.49 -3.39 -11.90
N HIS A 403 5.64 -3.89 -12.38
CA HIS A 403 5.79 -4.42 -13.73
C HIS A 403 4.95 -5.69 -13.95
N THR A 404 4.49 -5.85 -15.18
CA THR A 404 3.77 -7.07 -15.63
C THR A 404 4.76 -8.19 -15.97
N ASP A 405 5.67 -8.52 -15.03
CA ASP A 405 6.70 -9.55 -15.19
C ASP A 405 7.13 -10.17 -13.84
N PHE A 406 8.17 -11.04 -13.89
CA PHE A 406 8.77 -11.69 -12.74
C PHE A 406 10.09 -11.06 -12.28
N THR A 407 10.38 -9.81 -12.67
CA THR A 407 11.62 -9.14 -12.21
C THR A 407 11.59 -8.91 -10.71
N ARG A 408 12.75 -9.15 -10.07
CA ARG A 408 12.87 -9.15 -8.61
C ARG A 408 12.44 -7.83 -7.95
N ASP A 409 12.95 -6.71 -8.44
CA ASP A 409 12.81 -5.42 -7.76
C ASP A 409 11.58 -4.61 -8.22
N TYR A 410 10.88 -5.06 -9.28
CA TYR A 410 9.80 -4.30 -9.92
C TYR A 410 8.57 -5.13 -10.30
N GLY A 411 8.72 -6.44 -10.50
CA GLY A 411 7.64 -7.34 -10.89
C GLY A 411 7.00 -8.04 -9.69
N MET A 412 6.35 -9.17 -9.94
CA MET A 412 5.62 -9.92 -8.92
C MET A 412 6.42 -10.17 -7.62
N PRO A 413 7.73 -10.52 -7.64
CA PRO A 413 8.45 -10.83 -6.40
C PRO A 413 8.57 -9.66 -5.43
N CYS A 414 8.64 -8.40 -5.90
CA CYS A 414 8.84 -7.23 -5.05
C CYS A 414 7.66 -6.94 -4.09
N VAL A 415 6.50 -7.54 -4.36
CA VAL A 415 5.30 -7.43 -3.52
C VAL A 415 5.55 -7.95 -2.10
N MET A 416 6.32 -9.04 -1.94
CA MET A 416 6.52 -9.64 -0.61
C MET A 416 7.34 -8.75 0.33
N PRO A 417 8.57 -8.31 -0.01
CA PRO A 417 9.30 -7.41 0.88
C PRO A 417 8.56 -6.08 1.12
N ALA A 418 7.87 -5.52 0.12
CA ALA A 418 7.06 -4.32 0.28
C ALA A 418 5.93 -4.51 1.31
N THR A 419 5.19 -5.61 1.21
CA THR A 419 4.11 -5.98 2.14
C THR A 419 4.63 -6.19 3.56
N PHE A 420 5.73 -6.92 3.72
CA PHE A 420 6.28 -7.21 5.04
C PHE A 420 6.80 -5.94 5.74
N ASN A 421 7.53 -5.09 5.01
CA ASN A 421 8.05 -3.84 5.56
C ASN A 421 6.92 -2.84 5.91
N LEU A 422 5.85 -2.76 5.12
CA LEU A 422 4.64 -2.04 5.50
C LEU A 422 4.02 -2.59 6.78
N GLY A 423 3.91 -3.92 6.91
CA GLY A 423 3.40 -4.60 8.10
C GLY A 423 4.21 -4.25 9.36
N PHE A 424 5.54 -4.30 9.28
CA PHE A 424 6.43 -3.89 10.37
C PHE A 424 6.42 -2.39 10.66
N SER A 425 5.90 -1.58 9.74
CA SER A 425 5.74 -0.14 9.92
C SER A 425 4.36 0.27 10.43
N GLY A 426 3.40 -0.68 10.57
CA GLY A 426 2.06 -0.44 11.10
C GLY A 426 0.91 -0.56 10.10
N TYR A 427 1.18 -0.76 8.79
CA TYR A 427 0.15 -1.08 7.81
C TYR A 427 -0.14 -2.58 7.80
N ALA A 428 -1.16 -2.99 8.57
CA ALA A 428 -1.45 -4.41 8.79
C ALA A 428 -2.16 -5.10 7.60
N ALA A 429 -2.88 -4.36 6.74
CA ALA A 429 -3.60 -4.91 5.59
C ALA A 429 -3.05 -4.32 4.28
N VAL A 430 -2.44 -5.17 3.46
CA VAL A 430 -1.80 -4.80 2.19
C VAL A 430 -2.21 -5.77 1.10
N HIS A 431 -2.36 -5.30 -0.13
CA HIS A 431 -2.63 -6.11 -1.31
C HIS A 431 -1.84 -5.59 -2.52
N SER A 432 -1.84 -6.34 -3.62
CA SER A 432 -1.22 -5.93 -4.88
C SER A 432 -2.20 -6.02 -6.05
N ASP A 433 -1.91 -5.32 -7.14
CA ASP A 433 -2.59 -5.49 -8.41
C ASP A 433 -2.33 -6.89 -8.97
N VAL A 434 -3.35 -7.74 -9.07
CA VAL A 434 -3.21 -9.06 -9.68
C VAL A 434 -2.74 -8.92 -11.12
N GLY A 435 -1.50 -9.35 -11.36
CA GLY A 435 -0.87 -9.32 -12.67
C GLY A 435 -0.07 -8.03 -12.96
N GLY A 436 0.07 -7.13 -11.99
CA GLY A 436 0.80 -5.86 -12.12
C GLY A 436 0.08 -4.81 -12.98
N PHE A 437 0.67 -3.64 -13.07
CA PHE A 437 0.13 -2.47 -13.78
C PHE A 437 0.98 -2.02 -14.96
N ILE A 438 2.29 -1.82 -14.72
CA ILE A 438 3.20 -1.21 -15.71
C ILE A 438 3.42 -2.15 -16.89
N SER A 439 2.98 -1.71 -18.07
CA SER A 439 3.09 -2.43 -19.32
C SER A 439 3.43 -1.44 -20.45
N PHE A 440 4.69 -1.39 -20.85
CA PHE A 440 5.15 -0.53 -21.94
C PHE A 440 6.18 -1.23 -22.83
N ALA A 441 6.39 -0.74 -24.03
CA ALA A 441 7.26 -1.34 -25.05
C ALA A 441 6.96 -2.84 -25.26
N SER A 442 7.92 -3.72 -25.04
CA SER A 442 7.76 -5.18 -25.13
C SER A 442 7.20 -5.82 -23.86
N LEU A 443 7.07 -5.05 -22.77
CA LEU A 443 6.53 -5.58 -21.52
C LEU A 443 5.02 -5.75 -21.62
N ALA A 444 4.55 -6.99 -21.57
CA ALA A 444 3.14 -7.33 -21.59
C ALA A 444 2.86 -8.51 -20.66
N ARG A 445 1.74 -8.45 -19.95
CA ARG A 445 1.29 -9.49 -19.03
C ARG A 445 0.95 -10.78 -19.76
N SER A 446 1.69 -11.85 -19.43
CA SER A 446 1.40 -13.19 -19.94
C SER A 446 0.26 -13.88 -19.17
N ALA A 447 -0.30 -14.95 -19.75
CA ALA A 447 -1.27 -15.79 -19.06
C ALA A 447 -0.65 -16.44 -17.81
N GLU A 448 0.58 -16.93 -17.90
CA GLU A 448 1.28 -17.52 -16.76
C GLU A 448 1.43 -16.51 -15.61
N LEU A 449 1.95 -15.32 -15.87
CA LEU A 449 2.12 -14.31 -14.84
C LEU A 449 0.80 -13.99 -14.14
N LEU A 450 -0.27 -13.78 -14.92
CA LEU A 450 -1.59 -13.47 -14.37
C LEU A 450 -2.08 -14.59 -13.46
N VAL A 451 -1.98 -15.84 -13.88
CA VAL A 451 -2.40 -16.99 -13.06
C VAL A 451 -1.55 -17.11 -11.80
N ARG A 452 -0.21 -17.00 -11.89
CA ARG A 452 0.69 -17.05 -10.71
C ARG A 452 0.41 -15.95 -9.72
N TRP A 453 0.14 -14.74 -10.20
CA TRP A 453 -0.25 -13.63 -9.32
C TRP A 453 -1.64 -13.84 -8.71
N THR A 454 -2.57 -14.42 -9.46
CA THR A 454 -3.90 -14.79 -8.97
C THR A 454 -3.81 -15.87 -7.88
N GLU A 455 -2.93 -16.87 -8.05
CA GLU A 455 -2.62 -17.89 -7.03
C GLU A 455 -2.18 -17.24 -5.70
N MET A 456 -1.27 -16.27 -5.75
CA MET A 456 -0.79 -15.54 -4.59
C MET A 456 -1.91 -14.74 -3.93
N ASN A 457 -2.66 -13.97 -4.72
CA ASN A 457 -3.70 -13.08 -4.17
C ASN A 457 -4.98 -13.81 -3.74
N ALA A 458 -5.18 -15.06 -4.10
CA ALA A 458 -6.24 -15.89 -3.51
C ALA A 458 -6.04 -16.07 -1.98
N PHE A 459 -4.81 -15.88 -1.50
CA PHE A 459 -4.41 -15.92 -0.09
C PHE A 459 -3.94 -14.54 0.42
N SER A 460 -4.66 -13.48 0.08
CA SER A 460 -4.39 -12.11 0.52
C SER A 460 -5.66 -11.48 1.10
N PRO A 461 -5.59 -10.35 1.82
CA PRO A 461 -6.77 -9.71 2.38
C PRO A 461 -7.75 -9.18 1.33
N LEU A 462 -7.28 -8.90 0.11
CA LEU A 462 -8.09 -8.37 -0.98
C LEU A 462 -7.56 -8.88 -2.32
N MET A 463 -8.41 -9.54 -3.09
CA MET A 463 -8.09 -10.06 -4.41
C MET A 463 -8.61 -9.12 -5.49
N ARG A 464 -7.74 -8.25 -6.05
CA ARG A 464 -8.12 -7.22 -7.01
C ARG A 464 -7.15 -7.15 -8.18
N SER A 465 -7.66 -7.09 -9.41
CA SER A 465 -6.83 -6.91 -10.62
C SER A 465 -6.77 -5.44 -11.08
N HIS A 466 -5.82 -5.18 -11.98
CA HIS A 466 -5.74 -3.97 -12.80
C HIS A 466 -5.71 -4.32 -14.28
N GLU A 467 -6.37 -3.55 -15.16
CA GLU A 467 -6.31 -3.79 -16.62
C GLU A 467 -4.99 -3.36 -17.26
N THR A 468 -4.12 -2.67 -16.53
CA THR A 468 -2.88 -2.05 -17.02
C THR A 468 -3.11 -0.75 -17.83
N ILE A 469 -2.00 -0.05 -18.16
CA ILE A 469 -2.06 1.12 -19.05
C ILE A 469 -2.34 0.77 -20.51
N ARG A 470 -2.19 -0.51 -20.90
CA ARG A 470 -2.44 -1.03 -22.25
C ARG A 470 -3.30 -2.30 -22.19
N PRO A 471 -4.59 -2.18 -21.87
CA PRO A 471 -5.46 -3.35 -21.66
C PRO A 471 -5.53 -4.28 -22.86
N ASP A 472 -5.42 -3.75 -24.07
CA ASP A 472 -5.62 -4.50 -25.32
C ASP A 472 -4.48 -5.48 -25.67
N VAL A 473 -3.29 -5.33 -25.03
CA VAL A 473 -2.13 -6.22 -25.26
C VAL A 473 -1.81 -7.12 -24.06
N ASN A 474 -2.52 -6.96 -22.97
CA ASN A 474 -2.29 -7.70 -21.73
C ASN A 474 -3.42 -8.72 -21.51
N VAL A 475 -3.05 -9.92 -21.06
CA VAL A 475 -4.03 -10.94 -20.65
C VAL A 475 -4.83 -10.43 -19.46
N GLN A 476 -6.16 -10.52 -19.53
CA GLN A 476 -7.08 -10.06 -18.50
C GLN A 476 -7.73 -11.24 -17.76
N PRO A 477 -8.23 -11.08 -16.51
CA PRO A 477 -8.86 -12.17 -15.76
C PRO A 477 -10.06 -12.85 -16.46
N TYR A 478 -10.72 -12.15 -17.36
CA TYR A 478 -11.85 -12.63 -18.18
C TYR A 478 -11.44 -13.21 -19.54
N ASP A 479 -10.12 -13.25 -19.85
CA ASP A 479 -9.62 -13.86 -21.09
C ASP A 479 -9.85 -15.39 -21.07
N GLU A 480 -10.30 -15.96 -22.20
CA GLU A 480 -10.60 -17.40 -22.35
C GLU A 480 -9.45 -18.33 -21.92
N ARG A 481 -8.19 -17.85 -22.08
CA ARG A 481 -6.98 -18.59 -21.70
C ARG A 481 -6.81 -18.80 -20.20
N VAL A 482 -7.44 -17.96 -19.36
CA VAL A 482 -7.21 -17.92 -17.91
C VAL A 482 -8.49 -17.87 -17.07
N VAL A 483 -9.65 -17.61 -17.64
CA VAL A 483 -10.90 -17.42 -16.90
C VAL A 483 -11.26 -18.62 -16.04
N ALA A 484 -10.92 -19.84 -16.46
CA ALA A 484 -11.12 -21.05 -15.66
C ALA A 484 -10.27 -21.03 -14.37
N HIS A 485 -9.00 -20.58 -14.46
CA HIS A 485 -8.13 -20.39 -13.29
C HIS A 485 -8.63 -19.24 -12.41
N THR A 486 -9.05 -18.13 -13.00
CA THR A 486 -9.67 -17.03 -12.28
C THR A 486 -10.89 -17.49 -11.48
N ALA A 487 -11.76 -18.29 -12.09
CA ALA A 487 -12.94 -18.85 -11.44
C ALA A 487 -12.55 -19.76 -10.26
N ALA A 488 -11.61 -20.68 -10.46
CA ALA A 488 -11.17 -21.58 -9.40
C ALA A 488 -10.56 -20.80 -8.22
N LEU A 489 -9.64 -19.88 -8.50
CA LEU A 489 -8.92 -19.13 -7.47
C LEU A 489 -9.80 -18.09 -6.76
N SER A 490 -10.78 -17.49 -7.44
CA SER A 490 -11.78 -16.64 -6.79
C SER A 490 -12.68 -17.42 -5.84
N ARG A 491 -12.99 -18.69 -6.14
CA ARG A 491 -13.72 -19.57 -5.20
C ARG A 491 -12.85 -19.90 -3.97
N VAL A 492 -11.56 -20.13 -4.15
CA VAL A 492 -10.61 -20.33 -3.02
C VAL A 492 -10.65 -19.12 -2.09
N HIS A 493 -10.49 -17.90 -2.65
CA HIS A 493 -10.53 -16.66 -1.86
C HIS A 493 -11.86 -16.52 -1.10
N ALA A 494 -12.99 -16.69 -1.79
CA ALA A 494 -14.30 -16.62 -1.16
C ALA A 494 -14.52 -17.68 -0.06
N ALA A 495 -14.01 -18.89 -0.25
CA ALA A 495 -14.10 -19.96 0.76
C ALA A 495 -13.26 -19.63 2.01
N LEU A 496 -12.17 -18.88 1.87
CA LEU A 496 -11.32 -18.44 2.98
C LEU A 496 -11.92 -17.25 3.77
N LYS A 497 -13.04 -16.66 3.35
CA LYS A 497 -13.64 -15.47 3.99
C LYS A 497 -13.71 -15.56 5.52
N PRO A 498 -14.19 -16.64 6.18
CA PRO A 498 -14.23 -16.67 7.64
C PRO A 498 -12.86 -16.52 8.30
N TYR A 499 -11.83 -17.09 7.70
CA TYR A 499 -10.45 -16.96 8.16
C TYR A 499 -9.87 -15.57 7.87
N LEU A 500 -10.11 -15.03 6.68
CA LEU A 500 -9.69 -13.67 6.31
C LEU A 500 -10.31 -12.61 7.23
N MET A 501 -11.58 -12.76 7.58
CA MET A 501 -12.24 -11.90 8.58
C MET A 501 -11.52 -11.94 9.93
N ARG A 502 -11.13 -13.13 10.38
CA ARG A 502 -10.32 -13.27 11.61
C ARG A 502 -8.97 -12.57 11.50
N CYS A 503 -8.29 -12.69 10.35
CA CYS A 503 -7.03 -11.97 10.11
C CYS A 503 -7.25 -10.45 10.10
N MET A 504 -8.35 -9.96 9.52
CA MET A 504 -8.68 -8.54 9.51
C MET A 504 -9.04 -7.99 10.89
N GLU A 505 -9.63 -8.79 11.79
CA GLU A 505 -9.81 -8.41 13.19
C GLU A 505 -8.44 -8.24 13.90
N GLN A 506 -7.48 -9.13 13.64
CA GLN A 506 -6.10 -8.99 14.15
C GLN A 506 -5.40 -7.77 13.55
N ALA A 507 -5.66 -7.44 12.28
CA ALA A 507 -5.08 -6.26 11.64
C ALA A 507 -5.49 -4.95 12.33
N ARG A 508 -6.68 -4.88 12.93
CA ARG A 508 -7.11 -3.74 13.74
C ARG A 508 -6.29 -3.56 15.02
N GLU A 509 -5.68 -4.65 15.50
CA GLU A 509 -4.74 -4.63 16.62
C GLU A 509 -3.29 -4.37 16.14
N GLY A 510 -3.08 -4.03 14.87
CA GLY A 510 -1.78 -3.77 14.25
C GLY A 510 -1.04 -5.02 13.76
N ILE A 511 -1.61 -6.22 13.94
CA ILE A 511 -0.94 -7.47 13.53
C ILE A 511 -1.10 -7.66 12.01
N PRO A 512 0.00 -7.74 11.22
CA PRO A 512 -0.09 -7.85 9.76
C PRO A 512 -0.84 -9.10 9.32
N VAL A 513 -1.68 -8.97 8.29
CA VAL A 513 -2.39 -10.11 7.68
C VAL A 513 -1.43 -11.04 6.97
N MET A 514 -0.51 -10.48 6.19
CA MET A 514 0.57 -11.22 5.51
C MET A 514 1.89 -10.96 6.25
N ARG A 515 2.56 -12.03 6.67
CA ARG A 515 3.71 -11.98 7.60
C ARG A 515 4.87 -12.80 7.06
N PRO A 516 6.14 -12.43 7.31
CA PRO A 516 7.27 -13.30 6.97
C PRO A 516 7.24 -14.59 7.79
N ASP A 517 7.94 -15.61 7.31
CA ASP A 517 7.99 -16.97 7.85
C ASP A 517 8.39 -17.06 9.33
N PHE A 518 9.23 -16.14 9.82
CA PHE A 518 9.71 -16.09 11.20
C PHE A 518 8.81 -15.29 12.16
N TYR A 519 7.76 -14.63 11.68
CA TYR A 519 6.97 -13.70 12.50
C TYR A 519 6.39 -14.36 13.76
N GLU A 520 5.81 -15.55 13.61
CA GLU A 520 5.18 -16.29 14.71
C GLU A 520 6.22 -16.94 15.64
N SER A 521 7.33 -17.45 15.12
CA SER A 521 8.40 -18.04 15.93
C SER A 521 9.23 -16.98 16.66
N GLY A 522 9.28 -15.75 16.12
CA GLY A 522 10.14 -14.69 16.60
C GLY A 522 11.64 -14.92 16.41
N ASP A 523 12.01 -15.97 15.66
CA ASP A 523 13.39 -16.39 15.44
C ASP A 523 13.85 -16.00 14.02
N TYR A 524 14.37 -14.77 13.90
CA TYR A 524 14.85 -14.25 12.61
C TYR A 524 16.00 -15.08 12.02
N ALA A 525 16.81 -15.75 12.83
CA ALA A 525 17.90 -16.59 12.33
C ALA A 525 17.41 -17.77 11.46
N LYS A 526 16.12 -18.11 11.55
CA LYS A 526 15.45 -19.12 10.71
C LYS A 526 14.83 -18.56 9.44
N HIS A 527 14.90 -17.25 9.24
CA HIS A 527 14.34 -16.63 8.04
C HIS A 527 14.97 -17.16 6.77
N THR A 528 14.12 -17.42 5.78
CA THR A 528 14.55 -17.79 4.42
C THR A 528 14.03 -16.76 3.44
N GLU A 529 14.91 -16.24 2.59
CA GLU A 529 14.52 -15.27 1.53
C GLU A 529 13.75 -15.97 0.38
N ASP A 530 12.81 -16.83 0.73
CA ASP A 530 12.04 -17.62 -0.24
C ASP A 530 10.79 -16.88 -0.77
N TYR A 531 10.53 -15.63 -0.34
CA TYR A 531 9.32 -14.88 -0.68
C TYR A 531 8.02 -15.59 -0.30
N ALA A 532 8.10 -16.57 0.59
CA ALA A 532 6.95 -17.22 1.19
C ALA A 532 6.44 -16.41 2.38
N TYR A 533 5.17 -16.59 2.73
CA TYR A 533 4.55 -15.84 3.80
C TYR A 533 3.53 -16.65 4.60
N LEU A 534 3.28 -16.19 5.82
CA LEU A 534 2.15 -16.61 6.61
C LEU A 534 0.97 -15.66 6.33
N LEU A 535 -0.19 -16.21 5.96
CA LEU A 535 -1.47 -15.52 5.99
C LEU A 535 -2.10 -15.82 7.35
N GLY A 536 -2.20 -14.80 8.20
CA GLY A 536 -2.48 -15.03 9.61
C GLY A 536 -1.42 -15.92 10.26
N SER A 537 -1.80 -16.69 11.28
CA SER A 537 -0.91 -17.66 11.96
C SER A 537 -0.97 -19.07 11.37
N ASP A 538 -2.02 -19.40 10.60
CA ASP A 538 -2.42 -20.78 10.34
C ASP A 538 -2.22 -21.23 8.89
N VAL A 539 -1.96 -20.31 7.96
CA VAL A 539 -1.79 -20.63 6.54
C VAL A 539 -0.41 -20.16 6.08
N PHE A 540 0.34 -21.03 5.44
CA PHE A 540 1.64 -20.74 4.84
C PHE A 540 1.54 -20.84 3.32
N VAL A 541 1.99 -19.82 2.61
CA VAL A 541 1.89 -19.70 1.15
C VAL A 541 3.27 -19.49 0.55
N ALA A 542 3.59 -20.25 -0.48
CA ALA A 542 4.85 -20.16 -1.21
C ALA A 542 4.59 -19.83 -2.69
N PRO A 543 4.45 -18.55 -3.06
CA PRO A 543 4.17 -18.15 -4.43
C PRO A 543 5.25 -18.63 -5.40
N VAL A 544 4.85 -19.03 -6.61
CA VAL A 544 5.77 -19.29 -7.71
C VAL A 544 6.14 -17.95 -8.35
N ILE A 545 7.38 -17.54 -8.15
CA ILE A 545 7.90 -16.21 -8.53
C ILE A 545 8.91 -16.27 -9.70
N THR A 546 8.96 -17.38 -10.39
CA THR A 546 9.87 -17.60 -11.53
C THR A 546 9.08 -18.14 -12.71
N ALA A 547 9.23 -17.51 -13.87
CA ALA A 547 8.56 -17.92 -15.09
C ALA A 547 8.94 -19.37 -15.49
N GLY A 548 7.95 -20.15 -15.93
CA GLY A 548 8.12 -21.51 -16.40
C GLY A 548 8.35 -22.54 -15.29
N ALA A 549 8.35 -22.15 -14.02
CA ALA A 549 8.57 -23.09 -12.91
C ALA A 549 7.34 -23.99 -12.70
N ALA A 550 7.56 -25.30 -12.69
CA ALA A 550 6.55 -26.31 -12.39
C ALA A 550 6.67 -26.89 -10.97
N GLU A 551 7.66 -26.43 -10.22
CA GLU A 551 7.94 -26.82 -8.85
C GLU A 551 8.29 -25.60 -8.00
N ARG A 552 8.08 -25.71 -6.69
CA ARG A 552 8.46 -24.70 -5.71
C ARG A 552 9.22 -25.33 -4.56
N THR A 553 10.46 -24.93 -4.36
CA THR A 553 11.27 -25.32 -3.21
C THR A 553 11.15 -24.24 -2.14
N VAL A 554 10.82 -24.63 -0.91
CA VAL A 554 10.58 -23.71 0.20
C VAL A 554 10.90 -24.40 1.54
N THR A 555 11.23 -23.61 2.55
CA THR A 555 11.35 -24.06 3.95
C THR A 555 10.03 -23.74 4.66
N LEU A 556 9.30 -24.78 5.10
CA LEU A 556 8.09 -24.56 5.91
C LEU A 556 8.50 -24.20 7.35
N PRO A 557 7.79 -23.27 7.99
CA PRO A 557 7.98 -23.01 9.43
C PRO A 557 7.75 -24.29 10.25
N GLU A 558 8.32 -24.37 11.45
CA GLU A 558 8.16 -25.52 12.34
C GLU A 558 6.68 -25.83 12.63
N GLY A 559 6.36 -27.10 12.81
CA GLY A 559 5.02 -27.60 13.10
C GLY A 559 4.56 -28.65 12.09
N ASP A 560 3.31 -29.09 12.24
CA ASP A 560 2.67 -30.04 11.34
C ASP A 560 1.72 -29.31 10.40
N TRP A 561 1.96 -29.47 9.11
CA TRP A 561 1.24 -28.79 8.04
C TRP A 561 0.46 -29.77 7.18
N VAL A 562 -0.63 -29.30 6.60
CA VAL A 562 -1.41 -30.03 5.60
C VAL A 562 -1.43 -29.21 4.32
N ARG A 563 -1.07 -29.82 3.20
CA ARG A 563 -1.11 -29.16 1.90
C ARG A 563 -2.55 -28.92 1.46
N PHE A 564 -2.86 -27.71 1.04
CA PHE A 564 -4.13 -27.43 0.32
C PHE A 564 -4.18 -28.27 -0.96
N PHE A 565 -5.37 -28.58 -1.44
CA PHE A 565 -5.59 -29.27 -2.72
C PHE A 565 -4.91 -30.64 -2.87
N GLY A 566 -4.64 -31.33 -1.78
CA GLY A 566 -4.03 -32.67 -1.82
C GLY A 566 -4.16 -33.40 -0.49
N GLY A 567 -4.21 -32.65 0.61
CA GLY A 567 -4.34 -33.22 1.95
C GLY A 567 -3.07 -33.90 2.47
N GLU A 568 -1.95 -33.78 1.77
CA GLU A 568 -0.66 -34.34 2.18
C GLU A 568 -0.20 -33.68 3.49
N ARG A 569 0.17 -34.48 4.47
CA ARG A 569 0.79 -34.01 5.71
C ARG A 569 2.28 -33.79 5.54
N VAL A 570 2.77 -32.66 5.94
CA VAL A 570 4.17 -32.24 5.82
C VAL A 570 4.67 -31.77 7.17
N ARG A 571 5.82 -32.30 7.62
CA ARG A 571 6.50 -31.77 8.79
C ARG A 571 7.30 -30.52 8.41
N GLY A 572 7.08 -29.43 9.13
CA GLY A 572 7.85 -28.20 8.96
C GLY A 572 9.26 -28.28 9.55
N GLY A 573 10.00 -27.16 9.49
CA GLY A 573 11.38 -27.03 9.94
C GLY A 573 12.41 -27.58 8.92
N GLN A 574 11.98 -27.95 7.71
CA GLN A 574 12.84 -28.47 6.66
C GLN A 574 12.54 -27.87 5.29
N ARG A 575 13.55 -27.84 4.44
CA ARG A 575 13.43 -27.44 3.04
C ARG A 575 12.92 -28.58 2.19
N ALA A 576 11.88 -28.38 1.42
CA ALA A 576 11.26 -29.36 0.55
C ALA A 576 10.82 -28.77 -0.78
N THR A 577 10.69 -29.62 -1.80
CA THR A 577 10.23 -29.24 -3.13
C THR A 577 8.84 -29.82 -3.38
N PHE A 578 7.94 -28.98 -3.85
CA PHE A 578 6.54 -29.33 -4.10
C PHE A 578 6.18 -29.07 -5.55
N PRO A 579 5.42 -29.98 -6.20
CA PRO A 579 4.84 -29.70 -7.51
C PRO A 579 3.99 -28.44 -7.48
N ALA A 580 4.12 -27.60 -8.50
CA ALA A 580 3.41 -26.33 -8.64
C ALA A 580 2.84 -26.17 -10.05
N PRO A 581 1.92 -27.06 -10.49
CA PRO A 581 1.29 -26.88 -11.79
C PRO A 581 0.51 -25.55 -11.83
N LEU A 582 0.47 -24.94 -13.01
CA LEU A 582 -0.20 -23.63 -13.18
C LEU A 582 -1.67 -23.69 -12.75
N GLY A 583 -2.11 -22.76 -11.93
CA GLY A 583 -3.45 -22.70 -11.35
C GLY A 583 -3.60 -23.48 -10.03
N THR A 584 -2.52 -24.07 -9.51
CA THR A 584 -2.54 -24.78 -8.22
C THR A 584 -1.54 -24.12 -7.25
N PRO A 585 -2.00 -23.27 -6.32
CA PRO A 585 -1.15 -22.61 -5.36
C PRO A 585 -0.37 -23.61 -4.48
N VAL A 586 0.89 -23.29 -4.18
CA VAL A 586 1.65 -24.01 -3.16
C VAL A 586 1.35 -23.39 -1.82
N ALA A 587 0.37 -23.94 -1.12
CA ALA A 587 -0.14 -23.44 0.15
C ALA A 587 -0.40 -24.59 1.14
N PHE A 588 -0.21 -24.28 2.42
CA PHE A 588 -0.35 -25.24 3.52
C PHE A 588 -1.11 -24.59 4.66
N TYR A 589 -1.80 -25.39 5.46
CA TYR A 589 -2.42 -24.95 6.69
C TYR A 589 -1.96 -25.79 7.88
N ARG A 590 -1.94 -25.21 9.08
CA ARG A 590 -1.58 -25.93 10.30
C ARG A 590 -2.60 -27.04 10.58
N ALA A 591 -2.09 -28.24 10.85
CA ALA A 591 -2.93 -29.41 11.11
C ALA A 591 -3.80 -29.27 12.37
N ASP A 592 -3.35 -28.47 13.33
CA ASP A 592 -4.02 -28.17 14.60
C ASP A 592 -4.79 -26.84 14.61
N SER A 593 -4.94 -26.18 13.46
CA SER A 593 -5.71 -24.93 13.34
C SER A 593 -7.18 -25.13 13.72
N PRO A 594 -7.80 -24.19 14.44
CA PRO A 594 -9.24 -24.18 14.66
C PRO A 594 -10.04 -24.06 13.35
N PHE A 595 -9.40 -23.66 12.25
CA PHE A 595 -9.98 -23.58 10.91
C PHE A 595 -9.63 -24.77 10.01
N ALA A 596 -9.03 -25.86 10.55
CA ALA A 596 -8.57 -26.98 9.73
C ALA A 596 -9.70 -27.63 8.90
N GLU A 597 -10.91 -27.74 9.43
CA GLU A 597 -12.07 -28.25 8.69
C GLU A 597 -12.48 -27.33 7.53
N LEU A 598 -12.48 -26.01 7.76
CA LEU A 598 -12.70 -25.01 6.70
C LEU A 598 -11.65 -25.19 5.60
N PHE A 599 -10.36 -25.20 5.96
CA PHE A 599 -9.27 -25.33 5.01
C PHE A 599 -9.33 -26.63 4.22
N ALA A 600 -9.65 -27.74 4.90
CA ALA A 600 -9.82 -29.05 4.26
C ALA A 600 -11.03 -29.09 3.30
N SER A 601 -11.99 -28.18 3.43
CA SER A 601 -13.14 -28.08 2.54
C SER A 601 -12.89 -27.26 1.26
N VAL A 602 -11.82 -26.44 1.23
CA VAL A 602 -11.49 -25.59 0.09
C VAL A 602 -11.13 -26.41 -1.14
N ARG A 603 -11.68 -26.08 -2.31
CA ARG A 603 -11.45 -26.73 -3.59
C ARG A 603 -11.07 -25.72 -4.67
N LEU A 604 -10.29 -26.17 -5.67
CA LEU A 604 -10.02 -25.42 -6.90
C LEU A 604 -11.20 -25.44 -7.86
#